data_0f4acdb80d0326606f8ec8f1f35f079c
#
_entry.id   0f4acdb80d0326606f8ec8f1f35f079c
#
_cell.length_a   1.000
_cell.length_b   1.000
_cell.length_c   1.000
_cell.angle_alpha   90.00
_cell.angle_beta   90.00
_cell.angle_gamma   90.00
#
_symmetry.space_group_name_H-M   'P 1'
#
loop_
_entity.id
_entity.type
_entity.pdbx_description
1 polymer ?
#
loop_
_entity_poly.entity_id
_entity_poly.type
_entity_poly.pdbx_seq_one_letter_code
_entity_poly.pdbx_strand_id
1 'polypeptide(L)'
;MLAHQTSLARRTCLTQLGVGALLVSRSSSALAAAEPNSQAELLSRRLPTTGIEVTLPPLADNSNAIPLQFTLQAPAGQQLVGFEIIAPENPNRVILRFKLGQAQARLSFSTRIRLAMTQEVWVLAHLSNGSSLGRPTHTVVTATACFDET
;
A
#
# COMPACT_ATOMS: atom_id res chain seq x y z
N MET A 1 18.15 -4.27 -75.50
CA MET A 1 17.31 -3.27 -76.17
C MET A 1 16.85 -2.30 -75.06
N LEU A 2 17.56 -1.18 -74.99
CA LEU A 2 17.03 0.16 -75.27
C LEU A 2 15.86 0.55 -74.34
N ALA A 3 15.80 1.60 -73.65
CA ALA A 3 16.55 2.83 -73.58
C ALA A 3 15.85 3.71 -72.54
N HIS A 4 16.62 4.47 -71.79
CA HIS A 4 16.48 5.93 -71.64
C HIS A 4 15.03 6.47 -71.38
N GLN A 5 14.78 7.34 -70.44
CA GLN A 5 15.33 8.70 -70.31
C GLN A 5 14.99 9.33 -68.97
N THR A 6 15.94 10.06 -68.49
CA THR A 6 15.96 11.20 -67.63
C THR A 6 14.90 12.25 -67.89
N SER A 7 14.38 12.89 -66.83
CA SER A 7 14.10 14.33 -66.90
C SER A 7 14.07 15.01 -65.55
N LEU A 8 14.96 15.94 -65.47
CA LEU A 8 15.21 16.96 -64.50
C LEU A 8 14.06 17.93 -64.27
N ALA A 9 14.09 18.43 -63.07
CA ALA A 9 13.86 19.81 -62.65
C ALA A 9 12.45 20.38 -62.63
N ARG A 10 12.06 20.91 -61.49
CA ARG A 10 12.08 22.35 -61.22
C ARG A 10 11.73 22.68 -59.76
N ARG A 11 12.58 23.55 -59.26
CA ARG A 11 12.43 24.30 -58.00
C ARG A 11 11.15 25.13 -58.08
N THR A 12 10.39 25.14 -57.00
CA THR A 12 9.57 26.30 -56.68
C THR A 12 9.60 26.51 -55.19
N CYS A 13 10.30 27.51 -54.76
CA CYS A 13 10.16 28.18 -53.45
C CYS A 13 8.75 28.77 -53.38
N LEU A 14 8.04 28.48 -52.34
CA LEU A 14 7.01 29.40 -51.86
C LEU A 14 7.02 29.39 -50.33
N THR A 15 7.36 30.55 -49.84
CA THR A 15 7.18 31.04 -48.48
C THR A 15 5.70 30.91 -48.07
N GLN A 16 5.48 30.30 -46.91
CA GLN A 16 4.29 30.62 -46.12
C GLN A 16 4.58 30.56 -44.65
N LEU A 17 4.65 31.69 -44.09
CA LEU A 17 4.00 32.27 -42.92
C LEU A 17 3.54 31.31 -41.81
N GLY A 18 4.05 31.65 -40.66
CA GLY A 18 3.86 31.03 -39.35
C GLY A 18 2.39 30.79 -38.98
N VAL A 19 2.21 29.63 -38.39
CA VAL A 19 1.14 29.38 -37.45
C VAL A 19 1.81 28.94 -36.18
N GLY A 20 1.72 29.77 -35.17
CA GLY A 20 2.21 29.50 -33.83
C GLY A 20 1.50 28.26 -33.26
N ALA A 21 2.20 27.20 -33.18
CA ALA A 21 1.77 26.05 -32.36
C ALA A 21 1.89 26.44 -30.90
N LEU A 22 0.78 26.82 -30.30
CA LEU A 22 0.61 26.87 -28.87
C LEU A 22 0.88 25.45 -28.33
N LEU A 23 2.10 25.25 -27.83
CA LEU A 23 2.41 24.10 -26.99
C LEU A 23 1.60 24.26 -25.70
N VAL A 24 0.42 23.69 -25.70
CA VAL A 24 -0.32 23.41 -24.47
C VAL A 24 0.50 22.36 -23.74
N SER A 25 1.36 22.82 -22.83
CA SER A 25 2.00 21.98 -21.83
C SER A 25 0.87 21.36 -21.00
N ARG A 26 0.46 20.15 -21.36
CA ARG A 26 -0.31 19.30 -20.47
C ARG A 26 0.61 19.00 -19.29
N SER A 27 0.46 19.78 -18.24
CA SER A 27 0.94 19.39 -16.92
C SER A 27 0.20 18.10 -16.57
N SER A 28 0.81 16.96 -16.91
CA SER A 28 0.42 15.69 -16.34
C SER A 28 0.70 15.79 -14.84
N SER A 29 -0.31 16.20 -14.08
CA SER A 29 -0.33 15.92 -12.65
C SER A 29 -0.25 14.40 -12.55
N ALA A 30 0.96 13.87 -12.39
CA ALA A 30 1.13 12.52 -11.92
C ALA A 30 0.41 12.47 -10.58
N LEU A 31 -0.81 11.89 -10.55
CA LEU A 31 -1.37 11.40 -9.31
C LEU A 31 -0.29 10.45 -8.80
N ALA A 32 0.41 10.85 -7.74
CA ALA A 32 1.25 9.95 -6.99
C ALA A 32 0.34 8.78 -6.61
N ALA A 33 0.56 7.64 -7.22
CA ALA A 33 -0.13 6.42 -6.85
C ALA A 33 0.16 6.23 -5.36
N ALA A 34 -0.89 6.31 -4.54
CA ALA A 34 -0.75 6.11 -3.10
C ALA A 34 -0.11 4.73 -2.92
N GLU A 35 1.02 4.71 -2.23
CA GLU A 35 1.70 3.45 -1.93
C GLU A 35 0.73 2.50 -1.25
N PRO A 36 0.64 1.24 -1.68
CA PRO A 36 -0.31 0.29 -1.12
C PRO A 36 -0.15 0.18 0.40
N ASN A 37 -1.27 0.08 1.11
CA ASN A 37 -1.34 0.02 2.57
C ASN A 37 -0.88 1.30 3.30
N SER A 38 -0.98 2.45 2.67
CA SER A 38 -0.85 3.73 3.36
C SER A 38 -1.99 3.93 4.38
N GLN A 39 -1.76 4.78 5.38
CA GLN A 39 -2.79 5.11 6.37
C GLN A 39 -4.08 5.60 5.71
N ALA A 40 -3.95 6.48 4.70
CA ALA A 40 -5.11 7.01 3.96
C ALA A 40 -5.88 5.90 3.22
N GLU A 41 -5.18 4.96 2.62
CA GLU A 41 -5.81 3.83 1.92
C GLU A 41 -6.55 2.91 2.91
N LEU A 42 -5.92 2.56 4.05
CA LEU A 42 -6.54 1.72 5.07
C LEU A 42 -7.80 2.37 5.65
N LEU A 43 -7.75 3.67 5.94
CA LEU A 43 -8.92 4.44 6.40
C LEU A 43 -10.03 4.50 5.35
N SER A 44 -9.67 4.62 4.07
CA SER A 44 -10.65 4.67 2.98
C SER A 44 -11.43 3.37 2.79
N ARG A 45 -10.84 2.24 3.16
CA ARG A 45 -11.48 0.91 3.09
C ARG A 45 -12.65 0.75 4.05
N ARG A 46 -12.74 1.57 5.11
CA ARG A 46 -13.81 1.52 6.13
C ARG A 46 -14.10 0.10 6.63
N LEU A 47 -13.04 -0.62 6.98
CA LEU A 47 -13.13 -2.02 7.37
C LEU A 47 -13.91 -2.18 8.69
N PRO A 48 -14.78 -3.19 8.82
CA PRO A 48 -15.41 -3.52 10.08
C PRO A 48 -14.36 -3.92 11.11
N THR A 49 -14.50 -3.44 12.34
CA THR A 49 -13.58 -3.73 13.47
C THR A 49 -14.07 -4.85 14.36
N THR A 50 -15.32 -5.30 14.16
CA THR A 50 -15.95 -6.34 14.96
C THR A 50 -15.21 -7.67 14.83
N GLY A 51 -14.98 -8.34 15.96
CA GLY A 51 -14.28 -9.62 15.98
C GLY A 51 -12.75 -9.52 15.96
N ILE A 52 -12.19 -8.33 16.11
CA ILE A 52 -10.75 -8.12 16.27
C ILE A 52 -10.50 -7.48 17.64
N GLU A 53 -9.74 -8.15 18.47
CA GLU A 53 -9.21 -7.61 19.72
C GLU A 53 -7.70 -7.49 19.57
N VAL A 54 -7.14 -6.31 19.87
CA VAL A 54 -5.71 -6.04 19.78
C VAL A 54 -5.21 -5.51 21.12
N THR A 55 -4.12 -6.11 21.58
CA THR A 55 -3.34 -5.66 22.74
C THR A 55 -1.99 -5.19 22.24
N LEU A 56 -1.79 -3.89 22.28
CA LEU A 56 -0.55 -3.19 21.92
C LEU A 56 -0.29 -2.15 23.03
N PRO A 57 0.92 -2.04 23.58
CA PRO A 57 1.21 -1.04 24.59
C PRO A 57 0.98 0.37 24.02
N PRO A 58 0.30 1.27 24.74
CA PRO A 58 0.06 2.64 24.28
C PRO A 58 1.35 3.45 24.18
N LEU A 59 2.39 3.04 24.92
CA LEU A 59 3.73 3.63 24.91
C LEU A 59 4.77 2.53 24.77
N ALA A 60 5.67 2.67 23.82
CA ALA A 60 6.73 1.73 23.51
C ALA A 60 8.11 2.39 23.68
N ASP A 61 8.82 1.99 24.73
CA ASP A 61 10.18 2.47 25.02
C ASP A 61 11.25 1.79 24.16
N ASN A 62 10.94 0.61 23.64
CA ASN A 62 11.80 -0.16 22.76
C ASN A 62 11.09 -0.39 21.42
N SER A 63 11.37 0.47 20.45
CA SER A 63 10.81 0.42 19.11
C SER A 63 11.19 -0.84 18.31
N ASN A 64 12.24 -1.56 18.70
CA ASN A 64 12.72 -2.76 18.00
C ASN A 64 11.96 -4.02 18.37
N ALA A 65 11.26 -4.05 19.50
CA ALA A 65 10.64 -5.27 20.02
C ALA A 65 9.35 -5.00 20.79
N ILE A 66 8.39 -4.35 20.16
CA ILE A 66 7.09 -4.00 20.76
C ILE A 66 6.20 -5.24 20.78
N PRO A 67 5.69 -5.69 21.95
CA PRO A 67 4.80 -6.83 22.01
C PRO A 67 3.45 -6.49 21.37
N LEU A 68 2.98 -7.34 20.49
CA LEU A 68 1.67 -7.27 19.85
C LEU A 68 0.96 -8.60 20.03
N GLN A 69 -0.23 -8.56 20.60
CA GLN A 69 -1.13 -9.71 20.71
C GLN A 69 -2.47 -9.35 20.12
N PHE A 70 -3.11 -10.29 19.46
CA PHE A 70 -4.47 -10.09 18.97
C PHE A 70 -5.24 -11.40 18.90
N THR A 71 -6.55 -11.26 18.99
CA THR A 71 -7.50 -12.32 18.76
C THR A 71 -8.43 -11.92 17.62
N LEU A 72 -8.58 -12.81 16.67
CA LEU A 72 -9.48 -12.68 15.54
C LEU A 72 -10.62 -13.66 15.68
N GLN A 73 -11.84 -13.19 15.43
CA GLN A 73 -13.04 -14.02 15.40
C GLN A 73 -13.84 -13.72 14.13
N ALA A 74 -14.06 -14.74 13.31
CA ALA A 74 -14.88 -14.61 12.12
C ALA A 74 -16.35 -14.39 12.50
N PRO A 75 -17.09 -13.59 11.73
CA PRO A 75 -18.55 -13.50 11.84
C PRO A 75 -19.22 -14.86 11.60
N ALA A 76 -20.45 -15.01 12.06
CA ALA A 76 -21.23 -16.22 11.86
C ALA A 76 -21.29 -16.60 10.37
N GLY A 77 -21.07 -17.87 10.07
CA GLY A 77 -21.10 -18.41 8.72
C GLY A 77 -19.84 -18.13 7.89
N GLN A 78 -18.81 -17.51 8.47
CA GLN A 78 -17.53 -17.22 7.82
C GLN A 78 -16.36 -17.82 8.59
N GLN A 79 -15.21 -17.88 7.95
CA GLN A 79 -13.98 -18.37 8.54
C GLN A 79 -12.80 -17.45 8.19
N LEU A 80 -11.81 -17.44 9.06
CA LEU A 80 -10.55 -16.77 8.84
C LEU A 80 -9.68 -17.61 7.89
N VAL A 81 -9.15 -17.00 6.85
CA VAL A 81 -8.24 -17.64 5.90
C VAL A 81 -6.83 -17.06 5.94
N GLY A 82 -6.65 -15.93 6.63
CA GLY A 82 -5.35 -15.30 6.81
C GLY A 82 -5.46 -13.99 7.59
N PHE A 83 -4.31 -13.38 7.84
CA PHE A 83 -4.24 -12.06 8.45
C PHE A 83 -3.00 -11.29 7.99
N GLU A 84 -3.01 -9.98 8.18
CA GLU A 84 -1.87 -9.10 7.95
C GLU A 84 -1.67 -8.15 9.12
N ILE A 85 -0.41 -7.80 9.38
CA ILE A 85 -0.02 -6.73 10.30
C ILE A 85 0.62 -5.64 9.45
N ILE A 86 0.06 -4.43 9.51
CA ILE A 86 0.49 -3.30 8.70
C ILE A 86 0.84 -2.14 9.62
N ALA A 87 2.02 -1.54 9.40
CA ALA A 87 2.48 -0.31 10.01
C ALA A 87 2.72 0.72 8.90
N PRO A 88 1.78 1.60 8.61
CA PRO A 88 1.78 2.47 7.42
C PRO A 88 2.97 3.43 7.33
N GLU A 89 3.53 3.82 8.48
CA GLU A 89 4.66 4.77 8.56
C GLU A 89 6.03 4.06 8.62
N ASN A 90 6.04 2.71 8.53
CA ASN A 90 7.28 1.98 8.38
C ASN A 90 7.77 2.01 6.93
N PRO A 91 9.08 1.95 6.67
CA PRO A 91 9.62 1.77 5.32
C PRO A 91 9.01 0.54 4.63
N ASN A 92 8.98 -0.59 5.33
CA ASN A 92 8.23 -1.77 4.94
C ASN A 92 6.89 -1.79 5.67
N ARG A 93 5.83 -1.35 5.01
CA ARG A 93 4.51 -1.18 5.63
C ARG A 93 3.88 -2.48 6.09
N VAL A 94 4.03 -3.55 5.32
CA VAL A 94 3.55 -4.88 5.69
C VAL A 94 4.59 -5.57 6.56
N ILE A 95 4.33 -5.63 7.88
CA ILE A 95 5.22 -6.30 8.83
C ILE A 95 5.13 -7.82 8.67
N LEU A 96 3.91 -8.33 8.56
CA LEU A 96 3.64 -9.75 8.45
C LEU A 96 2.39 -9.98 7.61
N ARG A 97 2.47 -10.94 6.69
CA ARG A 97 1.31 -11.52 5.99
C ARG A 97 1.30 -13.01 6.24
N PHE A 98 0.20 -13.52 6.77
CA PHE A 98 0.07 -14.91 7.11
C PHE A 98 -1.19 -15.51 6.47
N LYS A 99 -1.00 -16.62 5.77
CA LYS A 99 -2.08 -17.41 5.19
C LYS A 99 -2.26 -18.68 6.02
N LEU A 100 -3.48 -18.92 6.48
CA LEU A 100 -3.80 -20.10 7.25
C LEU A 100 -3.86 -21.33 6.33
N GLY A 101 -3.26 -22.43 6.77
CA GLY A 101 -3.35 -23.72 6.05
C GLY A 101 -4.75 -24.34 6.12
N GLN A 102 -5.49 -24.04 7.18
CA GLN A 102 -6.90 -24.41 7.35
C GLN A 102 -7.68 -23.19 7.85
N ALA A 103 -8.86 -22.99 7.29
CA ALA A 103 -9.75 -21.93 7.72
C ALA A 103 -10.27 -22.19 9.14
N GLN A 104 -10.33 -21.15 9.97
CA GLN A 104 -10.69 -21.24 11.39
C GLN A 104 -11.71 -20.17 11.76
N ALA A 105 -12.59 -20.47 12.72
CA ALA A 105 -13.55 -19.50 13.23
C ALA A 105 -12.87 -18.47 14.16
N ARG A 106 -11.81 -18.86 14.86
CA ARG A 106 -11.08 -18.04 15.81
C ARG A 106 -9.58 -18.31 15.74
N LEU A 107 -8.79 -17.26 15.91
CA LEU A 107 -7.33 -17.32 15.95
C LEU A 107 -6.82 -16.34 17.01
N SER A 108 -5.85 -16.76 17.81
CA SER A 108 -5.06 -15.88 18.68
C SER A 108 -3.60 -15.93 18.24
N PHE A 109 -2.97 -14.77 18.18
CA PHE A 109 -1.59 -14.65 17.73
C PHE A 109 -0.83 -13.65 18.61
N SER A 110 0.46 -13.94 18.86
CA SER A 110 1.34 -13.10 19.64
C SER A 110 2.69 -13.01 18.94
N THR A 111 3.22 -11.80 18.84
CA THR A 111 4.50 -11.53 18.20
C THR A 111 5.15 -10.27 18.79
N ARG A 112 6.34 -9.96 18.32
CA ARG A 112 6.99 -8.66 18.53
C ARG A 112 7.20 -7.98 17.20
N ILE A 113 6.90 -6.69 17.14
CA ILE A 113 7.02 -5.88 15.94
C ILE A 113 8.04 -4.77 16.14
N ARG A 114 8.57 -4.27 15.01
CA ARG A 114 9.44 -3.10 14.98
C ARG A 114 8.68 -1.94 14.34
N LEU A 115 8.72 -0.77 14.97
CA LEU A 115 8.10 0.44 14.44
C LEU A 115 9.14 1.55 14.30
N ALA A 116 9.08 2.25 13.15
CA ALA A 116 9.97 3.37 12.86
C ALA A 116 9.64 4.61 13.70
N MET A 117 8.36 4.83 13.96
CA MET A 117 7.85 6.00 14.65
C MET A 117 6.47 5.73 15.26
N THR A 118 5.99 6.70 16.05
CA THR A 118 4.61 6.75 16.53
C THR A 118 3.62 6.62 15.39
N GLN A 119 2.71 5.66 15.47
CA GLN A 119 1.74 5.39 14.40
C GLN A 119 0.58 4.50 14.86
N GLU A 120 -0.37 4.31 13.98
CA GLU A 120 -1.39 3.28 14.11
C GLU A 120 -0.90 1.98 13.46
N VAL A 121 -0.96 0.89 14.21
CA VAL A 121 -0.72 -0.46 13.71
C VAL A 121 -2.06 -1.09 13.35
N TRP A 122 -2.17 -1.59 12.14
CA TRP A 122 -3.37 -2.24 11.65
C TRP A 122 -3.24 -3.75 11.70
N VAL A 123 -4.25 -4.40 12.26
CA VAL A 123 -4.43 -5.85 12.14
C VAL A 123 -5.60 -6.09 11.19
N LEU A 124 -5.32 -6.74 10.07
CA LEU A 124 -6.32 -7.13 9.08
C LEU A 124 -6.57 -8.62 9.16
N ALA A 125 -7.84 -9.03 9.12
CA ALA A 125 -8.25 -10.43 9.04
C ALA A 125 -8.94 -10.66 7.70
N HIS A 126 -8.53 -11.70 6.98
CA HIS A 126 -9.12 -12.09 5.70
C HIS A 126 -10.11 -13.23 5.91
N LEU A 127 -11.29 -13.09 5.34
CA LEU A 127 -12.41 -14.02 5.49
C LEU A 127 -12.60 -14.90 4.25
N SER A 128 -13.23 -16.04 4.45
CA SER A 128 -13.48 -17.04 3.40
C SER A 128 -14.34 -16.54 2.24
N ASN A 129 -15.13 -15.50 2.46
CA ASN A 129 -15.95 -14.85 1.43
C ASN A 129 -15.19 -13.77 0.62
N GLY A 130 -13.89 -13.59 0.88
CA GLY A 130 -13.06 -12.56 0.23
C GLY A 130 -13.12 -11.17 0.86
N SER A 131 -13.98 -10.95 1.87
CA SER A 131 -13.98 -9.70 2.63
C SER A 131 -12.88 -9.67 3.68
N SER A 132 -12.62 -8.48 4.24
CA SER A 132 -11.64 -8.30 5.31
C SER A 132 -12.23 -7.50 6.46
N LEU A 133 -11.77 -7.81 7.65
CA LEU A 133 -11.95 -7.00 8.85
C LEU A 133 -10.65 -6.25 9.12
N GLY A 134 -10.70 -5.10 9.80
CA GLY A 134 -9.49 -4.35 10.10
C GLY A 134 -9.64 -3.51 11.34
N ARG A 135 -8.64 -3.53 12.23
CA ARG A 135 -8.61 -2.71 13.44
C ARG A 135 -7.29 -1.97 13.55
N PRO A 136 -7.31 -0.62 13.59
CA PRO A 136 -6.15 0.18 13.94
C PRO A 136 -5.98 0.24 15.47
N THR A 137 -4.74 0.29 15.91
CA THR A 137 -4.38 0.51 17.32
C THR A 137 -3.19 1.44 17.38
N HIS A 138 -3.34 2.57 18.08
CA HIS A 138 -2.30 3.58 18.20
C HIS A 138 -1.25 3.19 19.24
N THR A 139 0.01 3.49 18.94
CA THR A 139 1.12 3.39 19.89
C THR A 139 2.11 4.55 19.71
N VAL A 140 2.58 5.07 20.82
CA VAL A 140 3.60 6.12 20.85
C VAL A 140 4.96 5.45 21.00
N VAL A 141 5.88 5.78 20.11
CA VAL A 141 7.26 5.27 20.14
C VAL A 141 8.17 6.38 20.66
N THR A 142 8.82 6.14 21.80
CA THR A 142 9.69 7.13 22.46
C THR A 142 11.13 7.11 21.96
N ALA A 143 11.60 5.95 21.48
CA ALA A 143 12.91 5.79 20.86
C ALA A 143 12.75 5.23 19.44
N THR A 144 13.20 5.98 18.44
CA THR A 144 13.13 5.56 17.05
C THR A 144 14.02 4.35 16.78
N ALA A 145 13.51 3.37 16.05
CA ALA A 145 14.31 2.26 15.55
C ALA A 145 15.23 2.75 14.43
N CYS A 146 16.52 2.38 14.51
CA CYS A 146 17.40 2.49 13.35
C CYS A 146 16.98 1.42 12.34
N PHE A 147 16.46 1.84 11.20
CA PHE A 147 16.29 0.99 10.03
C PHE A 147 17.54 1.19 9.17
N ASP A 148 18.36 0.15 9.06
CA ASP A 148 19.46 0.17 8.09
C ASP A 148 18.83 0.17 6.69
N GLU A 149 19.05 1.27 5.96
CA GLU A 149 18.76 1.32 4.54
C GLU A 149 19.82 0.48 3.81
N THR A 150 19.45 -0.74 3.41
CA THR A 150 20.24 -1.60 2.50
C THR A 150 19.71 -1.50 1.10
#